data_399a4d7eb6a26fe91ad69efbc0a48a6c
#
_entry.id   399a4d7eb6a26fe91ad69efbc0a48a6c
#
_cell.length_a   1.000
_cell.length_b   1.000
_cell.length_c   1.000
_cell.angle_alpha   90.00
_cell.angle_beta   90.00
_cell.angle_gamma   90.00
#
_symmetry.space_group_name_H-M   'P 1'
#
loop_
_entity.id
_entity.type
_entity.pdbx_description
1 polymer ?
#
loop_
_entity_poly.entity_id
_entity_poly.type
_entity_poly.pdbx_seq_one_letter_code
_entity_poly.pdbx_strand_id
1 'polypeptide(L)'
;MERWVSPQLRLWLLLLLLPPVPGRQKESGSKWKVFIDQINRSLENYEPCSSQNCSCYHGVIEEDLTPFRGGISRKMMAEVVRRKLGTHYQIIKNRLYRENDCMFPSRCSGVEHFILEVIGRLPDMEMVINVRDYPQVPKWMEPAIPVFSFSKTSEYHDIMYPAWTFWEGGPAVWPIYPTGLGRWDLFREDLVRTSPERDPLILLSRKNPKLVDAEYTKNQAWKSMKDTLGKPAAKDVHLVDHCKYKYLFNFRGVAASFRFKHLFLCGSLVFHVGDEWLEFFYPQLKPWIHYIPVKTDLSNVQELLHFVKANDDVAQEIAERGSQFIMNHLQMEDVTCYWESLLTEYSKFLSYNVTRRKGYDQIIPQILKTEL
;
A
#
# COMPACT_ATOMS: atom_id res chain seq x y z
N MET A 1 47.04 37.26 0.70
CA MET A 1 46.10 36.33 1.31
C MET A 1 44.73 36.49 0.64
N GLU A 2 44.62 35.86 -0.53
CA GLU A 2 43.39 35.91 -1.34
C GLU A 2 42.51 34.72 -0.92
N ARG A 3 41.27 35.01 -0.47
CA ARG A 3 40.27 33.98 -0.13
C ARG A 3 39.57 33.57 -1.44
N TRP A 4 39.72 32.33 -1.79
CA TRP A 4 38.93 31.65 -2.83
C TRP A 4 37.49 31.50 -2.37
N VAL A 5 36.57 32.19 -3.05
CA VAL A 5 35.11 32.00 -2.90
C VAL A 5 34.70 30.95 -3.93
N SER A 6 34.10 29.88 -3.41
CA SER A 6 33.62 28.72 -4.17
C SER A 6 32.53 29.09 -5.22
N PRO A 7 32.54 28.55 -6.44
CA PRO A 7 31.59 28.87 -7.50
C PRO A 7 30.18 28.24 -7.35
N GLN A 8 29.87 27.60 -6.25
CA GLN A 8 28.62 26.84 -6.12
C GLN A 8 27.38 27.66 -5.69
N LEU A 9 27.50 28.94 -5.40
CA LEU A 9 26.36 29.77 -4.94
C LEU A 9 25.63 30.55 -6.05
N ARG A 10 25.94 30.33 -7.31
CA ARG A 10 25.29 31.07 -8.44
C ARG A 10 24.28 30.25 -9.27
N LEU A 11 24.08 28.98 -8.97
CA LEU A 11 23.20 28.12 -9.78
C LEU A 11 21.74 28.08 -9.28
N TRP A 12 21.44 28.57 -8.07
CA TRP A 12 20.11 28.47 -7.45
C TRP A 12 19.19 29.68 -7.71
N LEU A 13 19.70 30.76 -8.32
CA LEU A 13 18.90 31.97 -8.58
C LEU A 13 18.43 32.14 -10.04
N LEU A 14 18.76 31.21 -10.94
CA LEU A 14 18.35 31.24 -12.34
C LEU A 14 17.18 30.34 -12.71
N LEU A 15 16.66 29.55 -11.74
CA LEU A 15 15.51 28.65 -11.95
C LEU A 15 14.14 29.31 -11.67
N LEU A 16 14.10 30.57 -11.26
CA LEU A 16 12.86 31.29 -10.93
C LEU A 16 12.33 32.20 -12.04
N LEU A 17 12.92 32.21 -13.24
CA LEU A 17 12.50 33.06 -14.35
C LEU A 17 12.36 32.31 -15.68
N LEU A 18 12.05 31.03 -15.67
CA LEU A 18 11.55 30.39 -16.89
C LEU A 18 10.08 30.79 -17.04
N PRO A 19 9.69 31.44 -18.16
CA PRO A 19 8.29 31.66 -18.46
C PRO A 19 7.60 30.27 -18.51
N PRO A 20 6.31 30.17 -18.12
CA PRO A 20 5.57 28.94 -18.26
C PRO A 20 5.70 28.48 -19.71
N VAL A 21 6.18 27.27 -19.91
CA VAL A 21 6.25 26.63 -21.24
C VAL A 21 4.85 26.74 -21.82
N PRO A 22 4.67 27.41 -22.97
CA PRO A 22 3.34 27.50 -23.57
C PRO A 22 2.88 26.09 -23.85
N GLY A 23 1.83 25.68 -23.13
CA GLY A 23 1.23 24.36 -23.27
C GLY A 23 0.95 24.13 -24.74
N ARG A 24 1.59 23.12 -25.28
CA ARG A 24 1.31 22.60 -26.61
C ARG A 24 -0.08 21.98 -26.54
N GLN A 25 -1.12 22.83 -26.67
CA GLN A 25 -2.48 22.37 -26.96
C GLN A 25 -2.44 21.67 -28.32
N LYS A 26 -2.05 20.41 -28.31
CA LYS A 26 -2.56 19.50 -29.32
C LYS A 26 -4.07 19.48 -29.10
N GLU A 27 -4.84 19.87 -30.09
CA GLU A 27 -6.26 19.55 -30.21
C GLU A 27 -6.42 18.04 -30.05
N SER A 28 -6.40 17.57 -28.82
CA SER A 28 -6.88 16.27 -28.43
C SER A 28 -8.38 16.32 -28.65
N GLY A 29 -8.81 15.71 -29.74
CA GLY A 29 -10.17 15.80 -30.22
C GLY A 29 -11.17 15.59 -29.09
N SER A 30 -12.35 16.16 -29.16
CA SER A 30 -13.42 16.22 -28.17
C SER A 30 -13.70 14.90 -27.40
N LYS A 31 -13.24 13.77 -27.95
CA LYS A 31 -13.41 12.41 -27.43
C LYS A 31 -12.79 12.21 -26.04
N TRP A 32 -11.60 12.74 -25.74
CA TRP A 32 -10.88 12.49 -24.48
C TRP A 32 -10.98 13.63 -23.47
N LYS A 33 -11.73 14.68 -23.84
CA LYS A 33 -11.87 15.88 -23.00
C LYS A 33 -12.34 15.53 -21.57
N VAL A 34 -13.24 14.60 -21.41
CA VAL A 34 -13.77 14.22 -20.09
C VAL A 34 -12.66 13.73 -19.16
N PHE A 35 -11.73 12.93 -19.65
CA PHE A 35 -10.61 12.44 -18.84
C PHE A 35 -9.58 13.53 -18.55
N ILE A 36 -9.27 14.36 -19.54
CA ILE A 36 -8.35 15.49 -19.36
C ILE A 36 -8.92 16.50 -18.35
N ASP A 37 -10.20 16.84 -18.44
CA ASP A 37 -10.87 17.72 -17.49
C ASP A 37 -10.91 17.10 -16.07
N GLN A 38 -11.03 15.75 -15.98
CA GLN A 38 -10.97 15.05 -14.70
C GLN A 38 -9.57 15.11 -14.07
N ILE A 39 -8.53 14.90 -14.87
CA ILE A 39 -7.13 15.00 -14.42
C ILE A 39 -6.82 16.42 -13.96
N ASN A 40 -7.20 17.44 -14.75
CA ASN A 40 -6.97 18.85 -14.40
C ASN A 40 -7.64 19.21 -13.07
N ARG A 41 -8.92 18.85 -12.89
CA ARG A 41 -9.63 19.06 -11.62
C ARG A 41 -8.98 18.34 -10.44
N SER A 42 -8.46 17.14 -10.66
CA SER A 42 -7.76 16.39 -9.61
C SER A 42 -6.46 17.09 -9.22
N LEU A 43 -5.72 17.62 -10.21
CA LEU A 43 -4.48 18.36 -9.97
C LEU A 43 -4.73 19.71 -9.27
N GLU A 44 -5.77 20.46 -9.66
CA GLU A 44 -6.17 21.73 -9.03
C GLU A 44 -6.49 21.58 -7.53
N ASN A 45 -7.02 20.42 -7.13
CA ASN A 45 -7.39 20.13 -5.74
C ASN A 45 -6.35 19.27 -5.00
N TYR A 46 -5.22 18.98 -5.61
CA TYR A 46 -4.20 18.14 -5.03
C TYR A 46 -3.22 18.94 -4.18
N GLU A 47 -3.17 18.59 -2.92
CA GLU A 47 -2.15 19.05 -1.99
C GLU A 47 -1.12 17.92 -1.80
N PRO A 48 0.10 18.08 -2.35
CA PRO A 48 1.12 17.06 -2.19
C PRO A 48 1.59 16.96 -0.75
N CYS A 49 1.94 15.76 -0.32
CA CYS A 49 2.64 15.59 0.94
C CYS A 49 3.99 16.32 0.85
N SER A 50 4.17 17.34 1.66
CA SER A 50 5.40 18.12 1.74
C SER A 50 6.32 17.71 2.88
N SER A 51 5.88 16.78 3.74
CA SER A 51 6.68 16.36 4.89
C SER A 51 7.75 15.34 4.48
N GLN A 52 8.90 15.42 5.15
CA GLN A 52 10.00 14.47 5.00
C GLN A 52 9.90 13.31 5.99
N ASN A 53 8.73 13.13 6.61
CA ASN A 53 8.46 12.08 7.58
C ASN A 53 7.04 11.54 7.39
N CYS A 54 6.62 10.57 8.20
CA CYS A 54 5.32 9.91 8.09
C CYS A 54 4.10 10.79 8.47
N SER A 55 4.25 12.11 8.69
CA SER A 55 3.15 12.97 9.14
C SER A 55 1.99 13.04 8.14
N CYS A 56 2.25 12.76 6.86
CA CYS A 56 1.20 12.64 5.83
C CYS A 56 0.17 11.56 6.15
N TYR A 57 0.52 10.59 6.97
CA TYR A 57 -0.36 9.49 7.35
C TYR A 57 -1.04 9.70 8.71
N HIS A 58 -0.76 10.78 9.42
CA HIS A 58 -1.36 11.04 10.75
C HIS A 58 -2.88 11.09 10.71
N GLY A 59 -3.48 11.63 9.64
CA GLY A 59 -4.94 11.63 9.47
C GLY A 59 -5.55 10.22 9.48
N VAL A 60 -4.83 9.22 8.98
CA VAL A 60 -5.28 7.82 9.01
C VAL A 60 -5.28 7.30 10.46
N ILE A 61 -4.23 7.60 11.21
CA ILE A 61 -4.12 7.21 12.64
C ILE A 61 -5.25 7.85 13.44
N GLU A 62 -5.50 9.15 13.25
CA GLU A 62 -6.56 9.88 13.95
C GLU A 62 -7.96 9.32 13.63
N GLU A 63 -8.22 9.02 12.36
CA GLU A 63 -9.48 8.43 11.92
C GLU A 63 -9.68 7.05 12.55
N ASP A 64 -8.67 6.18 12.47
CA ASP A 64 -8.72 4.81 12.98
C ASP A 64 -8.86 4.75 14.50
N LEU A 65 -8.30 5.70 15.22
CA LEU A 65 -8.38 5.78 16.68
C LEU A 65 -9.63 6.53 17.20
N THR A 66 -10.37 7.19 16.32
CA THR A 66 -11.59 7.95 16.70
C THR A 66 -12.60 7.12 17.48
N PRO A 67 -12.91 5.84 17.16
CA PRO A 67 -13.85 5.03 17.93
C PRO A 67 -13.41 4.81 19.40
N PHE A 68 -12.13 4.99 19.71
CA PHE A 68 -11.54 4.71 21.02
C PHE A 68 -11.32 5.95 21.87
N ARG A 69 -11.80 7.13 21.47
CA ARG A 69 -11.65 8.40 22.24
C ARG A 69 -12.26 8.35 23.64
N GLY A 70 -13.22 7.46 23.89
CA GLY A 70 -13.77 7.18 25.21
C GLY A 70 -12.88 6.34 26.14
N GLY A 71 -11.73 5.92 25.65
CA GLY A 71 -10.76 5.09 26.37
C GLY A 71 -10.94 3.58 26.11
N ILE A 72 -9.83 2.86 26.12
CA ILE A 72 -9.77 1.41 26.01
C ILE A 72 -9.61 0.84 27.41
N SER A 73 -10.66 0.18 27.92
CA SER A 73 -10.66 -0.42 29.25
C SER A 73 -10.01 -1.80 29.27
N ARG A 74 -9.52 -2.23 30.44
CA ARG A 74 -9.04 -3.60 30.64
C ARG A 74 -10.10 -4.65 30.29
N LYS A 75 -11.38 -4.38 30.53
CA LYS A 75 -12.49 -5.27 30.18
C LYS A 75 -12.63 -5.40 28.66
N MET A 76 -12.53 -4.30 27.93
CA MET A 76 -12.57 -4.29 26.46
C MET A 76 -11.40 -5.11 25.89
N MET A 77 -10.18 -4.89 26.35
CA MET A 77 -9.01 -5.65 25.91
C MET A 77 -9.14 -7.15 26.25
N ALA A 78 -9.61 -7.50 27.44
CA ALA A 78 -9.85 -8.91 27.82
C ALA A 78 -10.86 -9.58 26.88
N GLU A 79 -11.88 -8.85 26.41
CA GLU A 79 -12.86 -9.36 25.44
C GLU A 79 -12.24 -9.62 24.07
N VAL A 80 -11.39 -8.69 23.56
CA VAL A 80 -10.67 -8.89 22.29
C VAL A 80 -9.81 -10.14 22.33
N VAL A 81 -9.03 -10.31 23.40
CA VAL A 81 -8.17 -11.49 23.61
C VAL A 81 -9.01 -12.78 23.71
N ARG A 82 -10.12 -12.75 24.45
CA ARG A 82 -11.03 -13.90 24.58
C ARG A 82 -11.61 -14.34 23.23
N ARG A 83 -11.93 -13.39 22.35
CA ARG A 83 -12.48 -13.67 20.99
C ARG A 83 -11.42 -14.19 20.01
N LYS A 84 -10.13 -14.14 20.35
CA LYS A 84 -9.02 -14.58 19.48
C LYS A 84 -9.05 -13.89 18.09
N LEU A 85 -9.26 -12.59 18.08
CA LEU A 85 -9.36 -11.80 16.85
C LEU A 85 -8.00 -11.50 16.20
N GLY A 86 -6.92 -11.79 16.91
CA GLY A 86 -5.53 -11.66 16.47
C GLY A 86 -4.60 -12.19 17.54
N THR A 87 -3.30 -11.98 17.37
CA THR A 87 -2.25 -12.34 18.32
C THR A 87 -2.09 -11.21 19.35
N HIS A 88 -2.09 -11.55 20.62
CA HIS A 88 -1.97 -10.58 21.70
C HIS A 88 -0.50 -10.31 22.05
N TYR A 89 -0.14 -9.04 22.07
CA TYR A 89 1.19 -8.51 22.40
C TYR A 89 1.15 -7.58 23.61
N GLN A 90 2.24 -7.57 24.37
CA GLN A 90 2.46 -6.61 25.47
C GLN A 90 3.85 -5.99 25.35
N ILE A 91 3.94 -4.69 25.51
CA ILE A 91 5.20 -3.96 25.70
C ILE A 91 5.28 -3.61 27.18
N ILE A 92 6.33 -4.08 27.85
CA ILE A 92 6.56 -3.79 29.28
C ILE A 92 8.06 -3.54 29.50
N LYS A 93 8.38 -2.35 29.98
CA LYS A 93 9.76 -1.92 30.26
C LYS A 93 10.68 -2.16 29.05
N ASN A 94 10.25 -1.68 27.88
CA ASN A 94 10.95 -1.80 26.60
C ASN A 94 11.21 -3.25 26.17
N ARG A 95 10.35 -4.20 26.57
CA ARG A 95 10.42 -5.59 26.15
C ARG A 95 9.10 -5.99 25.52
N LEU A 96 9.18 -6.70 24.40
CA LEU A 96 8.02 -7.23 23.69
C LEU A 96 7.72 -8.64 24.19
N TYR A 97 6.48 -8.87 24.54
CA TYR A 97 5.95 -10.19 24.93
C TYR A 97 4.78 -10.55 24.03
N ARG A 98 4.70 -11.81 23.64
CA ARG A 98 3.64 -12.34 22.81
C ARG A 98 3.03 -13.58 23.44
N GLU A 99 1.71 -13.77 23.28
CA GLU A 99 1.09 -15.07 23.54
C GLU A 99 1.67 -16.16 22.61
N ASN A 100 1.60 -17.42 23.02
CA ASN A 100 2.26 -18.51 22.30
C ASN A 100 1.65 -18.81 20.93
N ASP A 101 0.39 -18.40 20.71
CA ASP A 101 -0.38 -18.72 19.52
C ASP A 101 -0.26 -17.59 18.48
N CYS A 102 0.61 -17.79 17.48
CA CYS A 102 0.63 -16.97 16.26
C CYS A 102 0.21 -17.84 15.06
N MET A 103 -0.92 -17.53 14.46
CA MET A 103 -1.47 -18.31 13.34
C MET A 103 -0.52 -18.38 12.14
N PHE A 104 0.23 -17.33 11.86
CA PHE A 104 1.18 -17.24 10.74
C PHE A 104 2.52 -16.71 11.23
N PRO A 105 3.45 -17.59 11.65
CA PRO A 105 4.71 -17.18 12.28
C PRO A 105 5.54 -16.16 11.49
N SER A 106 5.66 -16.31 10.16
CA SER A 106 6.39 -15.36 9.31
C SER A 106 5.75 -13.95 9.33
N ARG A 107 4.42 -13.88 9.38
CA ARG A 107 3.70 -12.60 9.47
C ARG A 107 3.90 -11.93 10.82
N CYS A 108 3.87 -12.73 11.91
CA CYS A 108 4.19 -12.22 13.24
C CYS A 108 5.63 -11.70 13.29
N SER A 109 6.59 -12.43 12.75
CA SER A 109 8.01 -11.99 12.72
C SER A 109 8.17 -10.64 12.02
N GLY A 110 7.47 -10.40 10.90
CA GLY A 110 7.52 -9.10 10.22
C GLY A 110 6.91 -7.96 11.02
N VAL A 111 5.81 -8.21 11.75
CA VAL A 111 5.21 -7.22 12.67
C VAL A 111 6.14 -6.97 13.87
N GLU A 112 6.69 -8.02 14.46
CA GLU A 112 7.59 -7.97 15.62
C GLU A 112 8.86 -7.19 15.31
N HIS A 113 9.39 -7.32 14.09
CA HIS A 113 10.55 -6.54 13.61
C HIS A 113 10.32 -5.04 13.80
N PHE A 114 9.24 -4.48 13.27
CA PHE A 114 8.93 -3.05 13.36
C PHE A 114 8.65 -2.60 14.80
N ILE A 115 7.93 -3.39 15.59
CA ILE A 115 7.68 -3.04 17.00
C ILE A 115 8.99 -3.00 17.77
N LEU A 116 9.91 -3.95 17.53
CA LEU A 116 11.21 -3.99 18.20
C LEU A 116 12.12 -2.81 17.82
N GLU A 117 12.04 -2.29 16.59
CA GLU A 117 12.78 -1.11 16.16
C GLU A 117 12.39 0.16 16.94
N VAL A 118 11.12 0.28 17.30
CA VAL A 118 10.58 1.48 17.98
C VAL A 118 10.38 1.30 19.49
N ILE A 119 10.54 0.09 20.00
CA ILE A 119 10.13 -0.30 21.36
C ILE A 119 10.75 0.55 22.48
N GLY A 120 11.99 1.04 22.27
CA GLY A 120 12.69 1.89 23.24
C GLY A 120 12.04 3.27 23.46
N ARG A 121 11.14 3.68 22.56
CA ARG A 121 10.43 4.97 22.59
C ARG A 121 8.95 4.82 22.97
N LEU A 122 8.49 3.58 23.16
CA LEU A 122 7.09 3.28 23.44
C LEU A 122 6.83 3.10 24.94
N PRO A 123 5.68 3.56 25.45
CA PRO A 123 5.27 3.27 26.83
C PRO A 123 4.81 1.82 26.98
N ASP A 124 4.64 1.39 28.23
CA ASP A 124 4.04 0.10 28.54
C ASP A 124 2.61 0.05 28.00
N MET A 125 2.29 -0.95 27.15
CA MET A 125 0.99 -1.10 26.51
C MET A 125 0.68 -2.55 26.18
N GLU A 126 -0.58 -2.83 25.83
CA GLU A 126 -0.96 -4.11 25.20
C GLU A 126 -1.85 -3.89 24.01
N MET A 127 -1.78 -4.79 23.01
CA MET A 127 -2.49 -4.69 21.74
C MET A 127 -2.79 -6.06 21.15
N VAL A 128 -3.80 -6.16 20.30
CA VAL A 128 -4.12 -7.37 19.52
C VAL A 128 -3.93 -7.09 18.05
N ILE A 129 -3.04 -7.84 17.41
CA ILE A 129 -2.68 -7.67 16.00
C ILE A 129 -3.19 -8.85 15.19
N ASN A 130 -4.08 -8.56 14.29
CA ASN A 130 -4.60 -9.52 13.32
C ASN A 130 -3.62 -9.66 12.15
N VAL A 131 -3.05 -10.83 11.99
CA VAL A 131 -2.17 -11.19 10.85
C VAL A 131 -2.89 -12.03 9.78
N ARG A 132 -4.22 -12.12 9.84
CA ARG A 132 -5.06 -12.74 8.80
C ARG A 132 -5.25 -11.77 7.64
N ASP A 133 -5.78 -12.28 6.53
CA ASP A 133 -6.01 -11.46 5.34
C ASP A 133 -7.22 -10.53 5.45
N TYR A 134 -8.12 -10.73 6.41
CA TYR A 134 -9.39 -10.00 6.53
C TYR A 134 -9.49 -9.25 7.86
N PRO A 135 -10.04 -8.00 7.88
CA PRO A 135 -10.28 -7.26 9.11
C PRO A 135 -11.30 -7.97 10.01
N GLN A 136 -11.32 -7.65 11.30
CA GLN A 136 -12.00 -8.44 12.32
C GLN A 136 -13.14 -7.71 13.03
N VAL A 137 -13.22 -6.36 12.90
CA VAL A 137 -14.15 -5.53 13.68
C VAL A 137 -15.11 -4.78 12.74
N PRO A 138 -16.16 -5.43 12.22
CA PRO A 138 -17.13 -4.75 11.38
C PRO A 138 -17.89 -3.67 12.18
N LYS A 139 -18.32 -2.59 11.51
CA LYS A 139 -18.99 -1.43 12.13
C LYS A 139 -20.30 -1.75 12.85
N TRP A 140 -20.97 -2.85 12.50
CA TRP A 140 -22.15 -3.30 13.22
C TRP A 140 -21.83 -3.90 14.61
N MET A 141 -20.53 -4.16 14.91
CA MET A 141 -20.07 -4.66 16.20
C MET A 141 -19.90 -3.47 17.17
N GLU A 142 -20.88 -3.23 17.99
CA GLU A 142 -20.85 -2.18 19.02
C GLU A 142 -20.74 -2.78 20.44
N PRO A 143 -19.92 -2.20 21.31
CA PRO A 143 -18.95 -1.13 21.07
C PRO A 143 -17.78 -1.61 20.22
N ALA A 144 -17.15 -0.69 19.47
CA ALA A 144 -15.91 -0.96 18.76
C ALA A 144 -14.83 -1.49 19.71
N ILE A 145 -14.08 -2.48 19.27
CA ILE A 145 -13.00 -3.11 20.05
C ILE A 145 -11.66 -2.95 19.31
N PRO A 146 -10.53 -2.72 20.01
CA PRO A 146 -9.26 -2.38 19.38
C PRO A 146 -8.56 -3.62 18.82
N VAL A 147 -8.59 -3.77 17.51
CA VAL A 147 -7.84 -4.79 16.75
C VAL A 147 -7.08 -4.09 15.64
N PHE A 148 -5.81 -4.39 15.52
CA PHE A 148 -4.97 -3.90 14.44
C PHE A 148 -5.05 -4.86 13.25
N SER A 149 -5.27 -4.33 12.04
CA SER A 149 -5.29 -5.08 10.78
C SER A 149 -4.51 -4.31 9.70
N PHE A 150 -3.81 -5.02 8.80
CA PHE A 150 -3.02 -4.35 7.77
C PHE A 150 -3.89 -3.66 6.70
N SER A 151 -5.14 -4.08 6.59
CA SER A 151 -6.08 -3.58 5.59
C SER A 151 -7.51 -3.63 6.12
N LYS A 152 -8.33 -2.71 5.65
CA LYS A 152 -9.78 -2.68 5.93
C LYS A 152 -10.56 -2.03 4.78
N THR A 153 -11.87 -2.06 4.87
CA THR A 153 -12.79 -1.19 4.13
C THR A 153 -13.44 -0.18 5.09
N SER A 154 -14.21 0.76 4.54
CA SER A 154 -15.00 1.71 5.33
C SER A 154 -15.99 1.05 6.29
N GLU A 155 -16.29 -0.24 6.12
CA GLU A 155 -17.23 -1.02 6.94
C GLU A 155 -16.60 -1.63 8.21
N TYR A 156 -15.31 -1.32 8.50
CA TYR A 156 -14.57 -1.89 9.62
C TYR A 156 -13.95 -0.82 10.51
N HIS A 157 -13.91 -1.11 11.83
CA HIS A 157 -13.25 -0.29 12.85
C HIS A 157 -11.81 -0.69 13.12
N ASP A 158 -11.29 -1.70 12.42
CA ASP A 158 -9.90 -2.13 12.59
C ASP A 158 -8.94 -0.95 12.43
N ILE A 159 -7.86 -0.95 13.20
CA ILE A 159 -6.81 0.07 13.21
C ILE A 159 -5.74 -0.38 12.21
N MET A 160 -5.47 0.42 11.17
CA MET A 160 -4.53 0.03 10.13
C MET A 160 -3.08 0.13 10.58
N TYR A 161 -2.32 -0.93 10.32
CA TYR A 161 -0.87 -0.98 10.53
C TYR A 161 -0.14 -1.35 9.22
N PRO A 162 1.13 -0.95 9.03
CA PRO A 162 1.92 -1.34 7.87
C PRO A 162 2.13 -2.84 7.83
N ALA A 163 1.71 -3.48 6.74
CA ALA A 163 1.76 -4.94 6.60
C ALA A 163 3.17 -5.52 6.82
N TRP A 164 3.25 -6.75 7.33
CA TRP A 164 4.50 -7.51 7.50
C TRP A 164 5.34 -7.61 6.22
N THR A 165 4.73 -7.48 5.04
CA THR A 165 5.41 -7.54 3.74
C THR A 165 6.34 -6.36 3.48
N PHE A 166 6.31 -5.32 4.30
CA PHE A 166 7.30 -4.25 4.23
C PHE A 166 8.67 -4.70 4.73
N TRP A 167 8.75 -5.66 5.65
CA TRP A 167 10.02 -6.18 6.16
C TRP A 167 10.73 -7.09 5.13
N GLU A 168 10.02 -8.07 4.55
CA GLU A 168 10.56 -9.01 3.58
C GLU A 168 10.05 -8.72 2.16
N GLY A 169 10.48 -7.68 1.53
CA GLY A 169 10.06 -7.30 0.18
C GLY A 169 9.37 -5.94 0.11
N GLY A 170 9.68 -5.07 1.07
CA GLY A 170 9.30 -3.67 1.00
C GLY A 170 10.05 -2.93 -0.10
N PRO A 171 9.60 -1.73 -0.46
CA PRO A 171 10.22 -0.90 -1.50
C PRO A 171 11.71 -0.66 -1.27
N ALA A 172 12.16 -0.56 -0.01
CA ALA A 172 13.55 -0.35 0.35
C ALA A 172 14.47 -1.57 0.12
N VAL A 173 13.91 -2.77 0.04
CA VAL A 173 14.63 -4.02 -0.17
C VAL A 173 14.76 -4.35 -1.67
N TRP A 174 14.06 -3.65 -2.52
CA TRP A 174 14.10 -3.87 -3.95
C TRP A 174 15.36 -3.23 -4.54
N PRO A 175 16.29 -4.04 -5.10
CA PRO A 175 17.46 -3.47 -5.74
C PRO A 175 17.04 -2.69 -6.98
N ILE A 176 17.56 -1.49 -7.08
CA ILE A 176 17.58 -0.60 -8.23
C ILE A 176 16.72 -1.06 -9.41
N TYR A 177 15.54 -0.45 -9.57
CA TYR A 177 14.71 -0.68 -10.75
C TYR A 177 15.39 -0.12 -11.98
N PRO A 178 15.33 -0.82 -13.11
CA PRO A 178 15.65 -0.23 -14.39
C PRO A 178 14.60 0.83 -14.70
N THR A 179 14.84 2.06 -14.27
CA THR A 179 14.05 3.20 -14.70
C THR A 179 14.16 3.34 -16.21
N GLY A 180 13.03 3.33 -16.90
CA GLY A 180 12.94 3.76 -18.29
C GLY A 180 13.23 2.74 -19.39
N LEU A 181 13.29 1.46 -19.12
CA LEU A 181 13.60 0.43 -20.12
C LEU A 181 12.39 -0.44 -20.49
N GLY A 182 11.25 0.13 -20.72
CA GLY A 182 10.11 -0.61 -21.22
C GLY A 182 9.82 -0.33 -22.67
N ARG A 183 9.85 -1.31 -23.55
CA ARG A 183 9.03 -1.32 -24.76
C ARG A 183 7.59 -1.48 -24.34
N TRP A 184 6.90 -0.50 -24.42
CA TRP A 184 5.71 0.03 -23.88
C TRP A 184 4.48 -0.25 -24.79
N ASP A 185 4.14 -1.50 -25.06
CA ASP A 185 3.03 -1.79 -25.95
C ASP A 185 1.94 -2.70 -25.37
N LEU A 186 2.20 -3.38 -24.26
CA LEU A 186 1.27 -4.37 -23.71
C LEU A 186 1.02 -4.17 -22.22
N PHE A 187 -0.21 -4.48 -21.81
CA PHE A 187 -0.62 -4.59 -20.41
C PHE A 187 -0.38 -6.01 -19.94
N ARG A 188 0.23 -6.16 -18.77
CA ARG A 188 0.30 -7.48 -18.15
C ARG A 188 -0.29 -7.47 -16.75
N GLU A 189 -1.00 -8.53 -16.45
CA GLU A 189 -1.42 -8.86 -15.11
C GLU A 189 -1.38 -10.38 -14.92
N ASP A 190 -0.53 -10.85 -14.02
CA ASP A 190 -0.55 -12.23 -13.56
C ASP A 190 -1.62 -12.34 -12.47
N LEU A 191 -2.76 -12.87 -12.85
CA LEU A 191 -3.92 -12.93 -11.99
C LEU A 191 -4.07 -14.33 -11.39
N VAL A 192 -4.18 -14.35 -10.10
CA VAL A 192 -4.69 -15.50 -9.37
C VAL A 192 -6.20 -15.33 -9.25
N ARG A 193 -6.98 -16.32 -9.67
CA ARG A 193 -8.44 -16.25 -9.57
C ARG A 193 -8.86 -16.37 -8.12
N THR A 194 -8.96 -15.23 -7.44
CA THR A 194 -9.53 -15.13 -6.08
C THR A 194 -10.99 -14.72 -6.11
N SER A 195 -11.43 -14.07 -7.20
CA SER A 195 -12.80 -13.63 -7.40
C SER A 195 -13.11 -13.49 -8.90
N PRO A 196 -14.39 -13.56 -9.32
CA PRO A 196 -14.80 -13.36 -10.70
C PRO A 196 -14.60 -11.94 -11.22
N GLU A 197 -14.27 -10.97 -10.40
CA GLU A 197 -14.00 -9.57 -10.77
C GLU A 197 -12.89 -9.44 -11.83
N ARG A 198 -12.00 -10.42 -11.93
CA ARG A 198 -10.87 -10.44 -12.87
C ARG A 198 -11.21 -11.09 -14.22
N ASP A 199 -12.29 -11.88 -14.26
CA ASP A 199 -12.69 -12.63 -15.45
C ASP A 199 -12.83 -11.72 -16.70
N PRO A 200 -13.44 -10.52 -16.64
CA PRO A 200 -13.56 -9.64 -17.80
C PRO A 200 -12.21 -9.22 -18.41
N LEU A 201 -11.18 -8.98 -17.59
CA LEU A 201 -9.85 -8.61 -18.08
C LEU A 201 -9.19 -9.80 -18.80
N ILE A 202 -9.30 -11.02 -18.25
CA ILE A 202 -8.79 -12.23 -18.86
C ILE A 202 -9.50 -12.50 -20.20
N LEU A 203 -10.82 -12.36 -20.24
CA LEU A 203 -11.59 -12.53 -21.47
C LEU A 203 -11.25 -11.46 -22.51
N LEU A 204 -11.02 -10.22 -22.08
CA LEU A 204 -10.55 -9.15 -22.96
C LEU A 204 -9.16 -9.47 -23.52
N SER A 205 -8.23 -9.94 -22.69
CA SER A 205 -6.89 -10.37 -23.12
C SER A 205 -6.96 -11.46 -24.18
N ARG A 206 -7.81 -12.46 -23.99
CA ARG A 206 -8.00 -13.56 -24.95
C ARG A 206 -8.64 -13.11 -26.27
N LYS A 207 -9.53 -12.11 -26.20
CA LYS A 207 -10.18 -11.52 -27.37
C LYS A 207 -9.26 -10.57 -28.13
N ASN A 208 -8.44 -9.81 -27.41
CA ASN A 208 -7.55 -8.80 -27.98
C ASN A 208 -6.15 -8.85 -27.33
N PRO A 209 -5.36 -9.88 -27.66
CA PRO A 209 -4.03 -10.08 -27.05
C PRO A 209 -3.00 -9.01 -27.44
N LYS A 210 -3.30 -8.16 -28.44
CA LYS A 210 -2.46 -6.99 -28.77
C LYS A 210 -2.73 -5.78 -27.86
N LEU A 211 -3.84 -5.79 -27.16
CA LEU A 211 -4.22 -4.70 -26.25
C LEU A 211 -3.89 -5.04 -24.81
N VAL A 212 -4.16 -6.27 -24.38
CA VAL A 212 -4.01 -6.74 -23.01
C VAL A 212 -3.31 -8.10 -23.00
N ASP A 213 -2.30 -8.25 -22.15
CA ASP A 213 -1.66 -9.53 -21.81
C ASP A 213 -1.99 -9.86 -20.34
N ALA A 214 -3.06 -10.59 -20.12
CA ALA A 214 -3.51 -11.01 -18.81
C ALA A 214 -3.96 -12.46 -18.83
N GLU A 215 -3.49 -13.27 -17.88
CA GLU A 215 -3.86 -14.67 -17.77
C GLU A 215 -3.83 -15.12 -16.29
N TYR A 216 -4.54 -16.19 -15.98
CA TYR A 216 -4.53 -16.78 -14.66
C TYR A 216 -3.32 -17.69 -14.45
N THR A 217 -2.64 -17.53 -13.33
CA THR A 217 -1.61 -18.44 -12.80
C THR A 217 -2.22 -19.40 -11.77
N LYS A 218 -1.47 -20.42 -11.35
CA LYS A 218 -1.88 -21.31 -10.26
C LYS A 218 -1.71 -20.62 -8.91
N ASN A 219 -2.65 -20.88 -8.02
CA ASN A 219 -2.52 -20.57 -6.60
C ASN A 219 -2.82 -21.81 -5.77
N GLN A 220 -2.76 -21.69 -4.44
CA GLN A 220 -3.05 -22.77 -3.50
C GLN A 220 -4.49 -23.32 -3.61
N ALA A 221 -5.44 -22.50 -4.12
CA ALA A 221 -6.84 -22.90 -4.27
C ALA A 221 -7.14 -23.47 -5.67
N TRP A 222 -6.18 -23.49 -6.59
CA TRP A 222 -6.38 -24.01 -7.95
C TRP A 222 -6.66 -25.51 -7.93
N LYS A 223 -7.76 -25.94 -8.55
CA LYS A 223 -8.19 -27.34 -8.60
C LYS A 223 -8.25 -27.90 -10.02
N SER A 224 -8.61 -27.05 -10.98
CA SER A 224 -8.82 -27.49 -12.34
C SER A 224 -8.75 -26.32 -13.34
N MET A 225 -8.76 -26.62 -14.64
CA MET A 225 -8.83 -25.61 -15.70
C MET A 225 -10.09 -24.75 -15.65
N LYS A 226 -11.13 -25.15 -14.90
CA LYS A 226 -12.31 -24.31 -14.68
C LYS A 226 -11.94 -23.03 -13.92
N ASP A 227 -10.97 -23.14 -13.01
CA ASP A 227 -10.48 -21.99 -12.22
C ASP A 227 -9.64 -21.01 -13.04
N THR A 228 -9.27 -21.40 -14.26
CA THR A 228 -8.54 -20.60 -15.24
C THR A 228 -9.35 -20.37 -16.52
N LEU A 229 -10.69 -20.40 -16.42
CA LEU A 229 -11.63 -20.20 -17.53
C LEU A 229 -11.34 -21.10 -18.74
N GLY A 230 -11.09 -22.38 -18.50
CA GLY A 230 -10.94 -23.42 -19.52
C GLY A 230 -9.59 -23.48 -20.23
N LYS A 231 -8.59 -22.70 -19.77
CA LYS A 231 -7.21 -22.80 -20.29
C LYS A 231 -6.25 -23.31 -19.21
N PRO A 232 -5.12 -23.92 -19.59
CA PRO A 232 -4.04 -24.19 -18.66
C PRO A 232 -3.59 -22.90 -17.96
N ALA A 233 -3.26 -23.01 -16.68
CA ALA A 233 -2.71 -21.87 -15.95
C ALA A 233 -1.37 -21.42 -16.56
N ALA A 234 -1.19 -20.12 -16.68
CA ALA A 234 0.09 -19.53 -17.11
C ALA A 234 1.17 -19.79 -16.06
N LYS A 235 2.42 -19.64 -16.46
CA LYS A 235 3.55 -19.66 -15.53
C LYS A 235 3.53 -18.42 -14.68
N ASP A 236 3.88 -18.58 -13.39
CA ASP A 236 4.11 -17.45 -12.51
C ASP A 236 5.26 -16.59 -13.04
N VAL A 237 5.12 -15.29 -12.89
CA VAL A 237 6.10 -14.29 -13.31
C VAL A 237 6.54 -13.53 -12.07
N HIS A 238 7.86 -13.34 -11.93
CA HIS A 238 8.39 -12.54 -10.83
C HIS A 238 7.86 -11.10 -10.91
N LEU A 239 7.59 -10.52 -9.76
CA LEU A 239 7.02 -9.18 -9.69
C LEU A 239 7.88 -8.14 -10.45
N VAL A 240 9.21 -8.28 -10.40
CA VAL A 240 10.15 -7.43 -11.14
C VAL A 240 9.97 -7.53 -12.67
N ASP A 241 9.53 -8.67 -13.18
CA ASP A 241 9.31 -8.86 -14.61
C ASP A 241 8.08 -8.09 -15.13
N HIS A 242 7.18 -7.64 -14.24
CA HIS A 242 6.08 -6.76 -14.59
C HIS A 242 6.59 -5.38 -15.05
N CYS A 243 7.76 -4.96 -14.62
CA CYS A 243 8.37 -3.69 -15.02
C CYS A 243 8.71 -3.59 -16.52
N LYS A 244 8.55 -4.67 -17.28
CA LYS A 244 8.65 -4.68 -18.76
C LYS A 244 7.43 -4.04 -19.44
N TYR A 245 6.34 -3.84 -18.69
CA TYR A 245 5.07 -3.36 -19.21
C TYR A 245 4.81 -1.91 -18.79
N LYS A 246 4.34 -1.10 -19.73
CA LYS A 246 4.01 0.31 -19.50
C LYS A 246 2.84 0.51 -18.57
N TYR A 247 1.89 -0.39 -18.61
CA TYR A 247 0.63 -0.30 -17.92
C TYR A 247 0.43 -1.56 -17.08
N LEU A 248 0.15 -1.38 -15.80
CA LEU A 248 -0.01 -2.47 -14.86
C LEU A 248 -1.36 -2.37 -14.16
N PHE A 249 -2.03 -3.51 -13.99
CA PHE A 249 -3.28 -3.54 -13.23
C PHE A 249 -3.05 -3.95 -11.79
N ASN A 250 -3.73 -3.29 -10.86
CA ASN A 250 -3.83 -3.70 -9.48
C ASN A 250 -5.27 -4.08 -9.14
N PHE A 251 -5.47 -5.33 -8.77
CA PHE A 251 -6.71 -5.83 -8.20
C PHE A 251 -6.51 -6.15 -6.73
N ARG A 252 -7.55 -6.02 -5.93
CA ARG A 252 -7.52 -6.55 -4.57
C ARG A 252 -7.21 -8.05 -4.55
N GLY A 253 -6.64 -8.51 -3.43
CA GLY A 253 -6.54 -9.93 -3.09
C GLY A 253 -7.79 -10.42 -2.35
N VAL A 254 -7.61 -11.08 -1.22
CA VAL A 254 -8.68 -11.31 -0.22
C VAL A 254 -9.06 -9.96 0.41
N ALA A 255 -8.08 -9.12 0.68
CA ALA A 255 -8.18 -7.72 1.10
C ALA A 255 -7.38 -6.84 0.13
N ALA A 256 -6.73 -5.77 0.57
CA ALA A 256 -5.83 -4.97 -0.26
C ALA A 256 -4.69 -5.81 -0.87
N SER A 257 -4.15 -5.36 -1.97
CA SER A 257 -3.09 -6.07 -2.70
C SER A 257 -1.70 -5.61 -2.28
N PHE A 258 -0.88 -6.49 -1.72
CA PHE A 258 0.52 -6.21 -1.40
C PHE A 258 1.37 -5.75 -2.60
N ARG A 259 0.96 -6.07 -3.84
CA ARG A 259 1.66 -5.67 -5.06
C ARG A 259 1.53 -4.19 -5.35
N PHE A 260 0.48 -3.52 -4.88
CA PHE A 260 0.16 -2.14 -5.27
C PHE A 260 1.35 -1.19 -5.11
N LYS A 261 1.98 -1.18 -3.94
CA LYS A 261 3.18 -0.37 -3.68
C LYS A 261 4.34 -0.67 -4.64
N HIS A 262 4.49 -1.93 -5.05
CA HIS A 262 5.58 -2.35 -5.93
C HIS A 262 5.35 -1.98 -7.39
N LEU A 263 4.12 -1.97 -7.86
CA LEU A 263 3.80 -1.66 -9.25
C LEU A 263 4.21 -0.24 -9.64
N PHE A 264 4.12 0.71 -8.72
CA PHE A 264 4.58 2.09 -8.94
C PHE A 264 6.09 2.19 -9.14
N LEU A 265 6.85 1.32 -8.49
CA LEU A 265 8.31 1.32 -8.59
C LEU A 265 8.83 0.90 -9.97
N CYS A 266 8.00 0.29 -10.78
CA CYS A 266 8.30 0.02 -12.18
C CYS A 266 8.35 1.28 -13.05
N GLY A 267 7.93 2.44 -12.56
CA GLY A 267 7.70 3.64 -13.37
C GLY A 267 6.57 3.44 -14.39
N SER A 268 5.77 2.41 -14.21
CA SER A 268 4.62 2.07 -15.06
C SER A 268 3.37 2.79 -14.58
N LEU A 269 2.45 3.09 -15.51
CA LEU A 269 1.14 3.61 -15.13
C LEU A 269 0.30 2.50 -14.52
N VAL A 270 -0.17 2.72 -13.31
CA VAL A 270 -0.99 1.74 -12.58
C VAL A 270 -2.47 2.01 -12.81
N PHE A 271 -3.21 0.98 -13.19
CA PHE A 271 -4.66 0.92 -13.24
C PHE A 271 -5.16 0.22 -11.98
N HIS A 272 -5.78 0.96 -11.08
CA HIS A 272 -6.27 0.41 -9.80
C HIS A 272 -7.77 0.12 -9.90
N VAL A 273 -8.14 -1.14 -9.65
CA VAL A 273 -9.51 -1.63 -9.77
C VAL A 273 -10.19 -1.62 -8.41
N GLY A 274 -11.23 -0.81 -8.29
CA GLY A 274 -11.95 -0.56 -7.05
C GLY A 274 -11.17 0.38 -6.10
N ASP A 275 -11.85 0.83 -5.05
CA ASP A 275 -11.31 1.78 -4.06
C ASP A 275 -11.74 1.44 -2.62
N GLU A 276 -12.42 0.32 -2.44
CA GLU A 276 -12.99 -0.06 -1.15
C GLU A 276 -11.95 -0.52 -0.13
N TRP A 277 -10.90 -1.22 -0.60
CA TRP A 277 -9.87 -1.81 0.25
C TRP A 277 -8.70 -0.87 0.43
N LEU A 278 -8.35 -0.60 1.69
CA LEU A 278 -7.32 0.36 2.07
C LEU A 278 -6.18 -0.32 2.82
N GLU A 279 -4.96 0.12 2.56
CA GLU A 279 -3.81 0.07 3.45
C GLU A 279 -3.50 1.49 3.94
N PHE A 280 -2.70 1.64 5.00
CA PHE A 280 -2.46 2.92 5.67
C PHE A 280 -2.01 4.06 4.73
N PHE A 281 -1.33 3.75 3.65
CA PHE A 281 -0.80 4.75 2.70
C PHE A 281 -1.76 5.04 1.52
N TYR A 282 -2.79 4.22 1.27
CA TYR A 282 -3.71 4.38 0.14
C TYR A 282 -4.45 5.73 0.13
N PRO A 283 -4.87 6.30 1.27
CA PRO A 283 -5.54 7.60 1.27
C PRO A 283 -4.72 8.75 0.69
N GLN A 284 -3.39 8.62 0.67
CA GLN A 284 -2.49 9.61 0.07
C GLN A 284 -2.26 9.40 -1.44
N LEU A 285 -2.52 8.20 -1.95
CA LEU A 285 -2.54 7.94 -3.38
C LEU A 285 -3.85 8.43 -3.98
N LYS A 286 -3.79 9.42 -4.84
CA LYS A 286 -4.99 10.04 -5.42
C LYS A 286 -5.25 9.53 -6.83
N PRO A 287 -6.52 9.18 -7.16
CA PRO A 287 -6.91 8.81 -8.51
C PRO A 287 -6.67 9.97 -9.48
N TRP A 288 -6.31 9.66 -10.72
CA TRP A 288 -5.97 10.59 -11.80
C TRP A 288 -4.68 11.40 -11.59
N ILE A 289 -4.07 11.31 -10.41
CA ILE A 289 -2.79 11.96 -10.08
C ILE A 289 -1.67 10.93 -10.04
N HIS A 290 -1.89 9.82 -9.33
CA HIS A 290 -0.88 8.78 -9.11
C HIS A 290 -1.21 7.49 -9.85
N TYR A 291 -2.48 7.25 -10.19
CA TYR A 291 -2.96 6.07 -10.89
C TYR A 291 -4.26 6.35 -11.65
N ILE A 292 -4.62 5.44 -12.55
CA ILE A 292 -5.92 5.48 -13.25
C ILE A 292 -6.93 4.61 -12.48
N PRO A 293 -8.05 5.20 -12.00
CA PRO A 293 -9.09 4.43 -11.33
C PRO A 293 -9.92 3.64 -12.33
N VAL A 294 -10.14 2.37 -12.03
CA VAL A 294 -10.93 1.44 -12.84
C VAL A 294 -12.11 0.94 -12.04
N LYS A 295 -13.29 0.91 -12.63
CA LYS A 295 -14.49 0.36 -11.99
C LYS A 295 -14.32 -1.14 -11.72
N THR A 296 -14.92 -1.63 -10.64
CA THR A 296 -14.85 -3.03 -10.23
C THR A 296 -15.44 -3.99 -11.27
N ASP A 297 -16.44 -3.55 -12.04
CA ASP A 297 -17.04 -4.31 -13.14
C ASP A 297 -16.22 -4.26 -14.46
N LEU A 298 -15.13 -3.50 -14.48
CA LEU A 298 -14.26 -3.26 -15.63
C LEU A 298 -14.96 -2.64 -16.85
N SER A 299 -16.16 -2.10 -16.69
CA SER A 299 -16.95 -1.54 -17.80
C SER A 299 -16.24 -0.39 -18.53
N ASN A 300 -15.33 0.34 -17.85
CA ASN A 300 -14.59 1.46 -18.40
C ASN A 300 -13.16 1.11 -18.88
N VAL A 301 -12.70 -0.12 -18.69
CA VAL A 301 -11.29 -0.49 -18.91
C VAL A 301 -10.82 -0.25 -20.33
N GLN A 302 -11.62 -0.65 -21.35
CA GLN A 302 -11.21 -0.48 -22.75
C GLN A 302 -11.07 0.99 -23.13
N GLU A 303 -12.00 1.83 -22.68
CA GLU A 303 -11.99 3.26 -22.96
C GLU A 303 -10.75 3.92 -22.32
N LEU A 304 -10.46 3.58 -21.06
CA LEU A 304 -9.27 4.06 -20.35
C LEU A 304 -7.98 3.64 -21.04
N LEU A 305 -7.89 2.40 -21.52
CA LEU A 305 -6.74 1.90 -22.26
C LEU A 305 -6.52 2.67 -23.56
N HIS A 306 -7.60 2.94 -24.30
CA HIS A 306 -7.52 3.75 -25.52
C HIS A 306 -7.16 5.20 -25.23
N PHE A 307 -7.68 5.75 -24.12
CA PHE A 307 -7.34 7.11 -23.68
C PHE A 307 -5.84 7.25 -23.42
N VAL A 308 -5.25 6.42 -22.56
CA VAL A 308 -3.83 6.54 -22.21
C VAL A 308 -2.90 6.23 -23.39
N LYS A 309 -3.29 5.35 -24.30
CA LYS A 309 -2.54 5.09 -25.55
C LYS A 309 -2.56 6.28 -26.51
N ALA A 310 -3.65 7.04 -26.53
CA ALA A 310 -3.77 8.23 -27.35
C ALA A 310 -3.13 9.49 -26.71
N ASN A 311 -2.90 9.49 -25.40
CA ASN A 311 -2.36 10.58 -24.61
C ASN A 311 -1.19 10.08 -23.75
N ASP A 312 -0.14 9.66 -24.42
CA ASP A 312 1.00 8.98 -23.83
C ASP A 312 1.79 9.87 -22.86
N ASP A 313 1.92 11.13 -23.16
CA ASP A 313 2.52 12.16 -22.32
C ASP A 313 1.79 12.29 -20.97
N VAL A 314 0.46 12.35 -21.00
CA VAL A 314 -0.37 12.38 -19.77
C VAL A 314 -0.23 11.08 -18.96
N ALA A 315 -0.19 9.96 -19.66
CA ALA A 315 -0.01 8.64 -19.02
C ALA A 315 1.35 8.56 -18.29
N GLN A 316 2.40 9.07 -18.90
CA GLN A 316 3.75 9.12 -18.32
C GLN A 316 3.80 10.01 -17.08
N GLU A 317 3.20 11.21 -17.14
CA GLU A 317 3.17 12.13 -15.99
C GLU A 317 2.46 11.52 -14.77
N ILE A 318 1.35 10.80 -14.98
CA ILE A 318 0.65 10.12 -13.88
C ILE A 318 1.52 9.00 -13.31
N ALA A 319 2.16 8.20 -14.17
CA ALA A 319 3.06 7.12 -13.74
C ALA A 319 4.25 7.65 -12.93
N GLU A 320 4.84 8.75 -13.37
CA GLU A 320 5.96 9.39 -12.69
C GLU A 320 5.56 9.92 -11.32
N ARG A 321 4.43 10.64 -11.19
CA ARG A 321 3.93 11.09 -9.89
C ARG A 321 3.65 9.92 -8.93
N GLY A 322 3.06 8.83 -9.43
CA GLY A 322 2.84 7.63 -8.62
C GLY A 322 4.13 7.00 -8.12
N SER A 323 5.12 6.87 -9.00
CA SER A 323 6.44 6.33 -8.66
C SER A 323 7.17 7.23 -7.65
N GLN A 324 7.19 8.53 -7.88
CA GLN A 324 7.82 9.51 -6.98
C GLN A 324 7.17 9.51 -5.60
N PHE A 325 5.83 9.40 -5.53
CA PHE A 325 5.14 9.29 -4.26
C PHE A 325 5.64 8.11 -3.43
N ILE A 326 5.69 6.91 -4.02
CA ILE A 326 6.16 5.71 -3.32
C ILE A 326 7.63 5.84 -2.91
N MET A 327 8.48 6.34 -3.79
CA MET A 327 9.91 6.51 -3.50
C MET A 327 10.21 7.54 -2.41
N ASN A 328 9.38 8.58 -2.28
CA ASN A 328 9.64 9.70 -1.36
C ASN A 328 8.87 9.59 -0.04
N HIS A 329 7.76 8.83 -0.01
CA HIS A 329 6.83 8.82 1.14
C HIS A 329 6.46 7.41 1.63
N LEU A 330 7.12 6.37 1.13
CA LEU A 330 6.91 5.00 1.59
C LEU A 330 8.24 4.25 1.75
N GLN A 331 9.25 4.94 2.23
CA GLN A 331 10.54 4.35 2.61
C GLN A 331 10.42 3.60 3.93
N MET A 332 11.44 2.83 4.30
CA MET A 332 11.41 2.07 5.56
C MET A 332 11.34 3.00 6.78
N GLU A 333 11.98 4.15 6.68
CA GLU A 333 11.91 5.21 7.70
C GLU A 333 10.49 5.72 7.90
N ASP A 334 9.71 5.87 6.81
CA ASP A 334 8.29 6.27 6.88
C ASP A 334 7.43 5.18 7.52
N VAL A 335 7.69 3.91 7.17
CA VAL A 335 7.00 2.76 7.74
C VAL A 335 7.27 2.63 9.24
N THR A 336 8.54 2.76 9.64
CA THR A 336 8.96 2.71 11.05
C THR A 336 8.39 3.90 11.83
N CYS A 337 8.43 5.11 11.24
CA CYS A 337 7.81 6.32 11.81
C CYS A 337 6.29 6.15 11.99
N TYR A 338 5.60 5.54 11.03
CA TYR A 338 4.16 5.27 11.16
C TYR A 338 3.86 4.30 12.31
N TRP A 339 4.65 3.23 12.45
CA TRP A 339 4.50 2.28 13.56
C TRP A 339 4.69 2.97 14.92
N GLU A 340 5.72 3.82 15.05
CA GLU A 340 5.98 4.57 16.28
C GLU A 340 4.82 5.53 16.59
N SER A 341 4.39 6.32 15.62
CA SER A 341 3.29 7.27 15.77
C SER A 341 1.99 6.57 16.13
N LEU A 342 1.65 5.48 15.41
CA LEU A 342 0.44 4.70 15.64
C LEU A 342 0.39 4.13 17.06
N LEU A 343 1.47 3.47 17.50
CA LEU A 343 1.52 2.85 18.82
C LEU A 343 1.56 3.88 19.94
N THR A 344 2.26 5.01 19.73
CA THR A 344 2.29 6.12 20.67
C THR A 344 0.89 6.72 20.86
N GLU A 345 0.18 7.04 19.76
CA GLU A 345 -1.17 7.59 19.84
C GLU A 345 -2.16 6.58 20.45
N TYR A 346 -2.12 5.33 20.02
CA TYR A 346 -2.95 4.26 20.57
C TYR A 346 -2.77 4.10 22.10
N SER A 347 -1.53 4.16 22.58
CA SER A 347 -1.23 3.98 24.00
C SER A 347 -1.94 4.98 24.91
N LYS A 348 -2.21 6.22 24.41
CA LYS A 348 -2.89 7.28 25.15
C LYS A 348 -4.35 6.93 25.46
N PHE A 349 -4.95 6.03 24.71
CA PHE A 349 -6.32 5.58 24.92
C PHE A 349 -6.44 4.44 25.95
N LEU A 350 -5.34 3.78 26.37
CA LEU A 350 -5.38 2.75 27.40
C LEU A 350 -5.67 3.39 28.77
N SER A 351 -6.82 3.10 29.35
CA SER A 351 -7.30 3.68 30.61
C SER A 351 -6.82 2.90 31.86
N TYR A 352 -5.77 2.08 31.73
CA TYR A 352 -5.26 1.24 32.83
C TYR A 352 -3.76 0.93 32.64
N ASN A 353 -3.10 0.63 33.74
CA ASN A 353 -1.71 0.16 33.71
C ASN A 353 -1.64 -1.30 33.28
N VAL A 354 -0.85 -1.58 32.26
CA VAL A 354 -0.64 -2.94 31.76
C VAL A 354 0.24 -3.73 32.70
N THR A 355 -0.13 -4.98 32.96
CA THR A 355 0.65 -5.90 33.77
C THR A 355 1.01 -7.14 32.96
N ARG A 356 2.27 -7.58 33.06
CA ARG A 356 2.76 -8.74 32.31
C ARG A 356 1.90 -9.97 32.58
N ARG A 357 1.44 -10.62 31.51
CA ARG A 357 0.77 -11.91 31.59
C ARG A 357 1.77 -13.06 31.76
N LYS A 358 1.49 -13.98 32.66
CA LYS A 358 2.27 -15.20 32.79
C LYS A 358 2.11 -16.07 31.55
N GLY A 359 3.18 -16.78 31.16
CA GLY A 359 3.16 -17.68 30.01
C GLY A 359 3.35 -17.03 28.65
N TYR A 360 3.58 -15.70 28.58
CA TYR A 360 3.94 -15.02 27.33
C TYR A 360 5.43 -15.11 27.09
N ASP A 361 5.80 -15.42 25.83
CA ASP A 361 7.19 -15.46 25.40
C ASP A 361 7.74 -14.04 25.18
N GLN A 362 8.95 -13.82 25.65
CA GLN A 362 9.66 -12.59 25.30
C GLN A 362 10.21 -12.72 23.87
N ILE A 363 9.84 -11.77 23.03
CA ILE A 363 10.36 -11.67 21.66
C ILE A 363 11.64 -10.85 21.70
N ILE A 364 12.69 -11.42 21.15
CA ILE A 364 14.00 -10.77 20.98
C ILE A 364 14.28 -10.56 19.50
N PRO A 365 15.00 -9.48 19.12
CA PRO A 365 15.39 -9.26 17.74
C PRO A 365 16.08 -10.48 17.16
N GLN A 366 15.63 -10.96 16.01
CA GLN A 366 16.35 -11.97 15.26
C GLN A 366 17.61 -11.30 14.69
N ILE A 367 18.78 -11.76 15.12
CA ILE A 367 20.03 -11.40 14.45
C ILE A 367 19.95 -12.07 13.07
N LEU A 368 19.66 -11.27 12.04
CA LEU A 368 19.82 -11.73 10.66
C LEU A 368 21.26 -12.20 10.54
N LYS A 369 21.47 -13.49 10.33
CA LYS A 369 22.75 -13.96 9.85
C LYS A 369 22.93 -13.35 8.46
N THR A 370 23.63 -12.24 8.41
CA THR A 370 24.23 -11.76 7.17
C THR A 370 25.14 -12.87 6.71
N GLU A 371 24.69 -13.67 5.76
CA GLU A 371 25.60 -14.50 4.98
C GLU A 371 26.50 -13.55 4.22
N LEU A 372 27.77 -13.54 4.66
CA LEU A 372 28.90 -12.89 4.01
C LEU A 372 29.19 -13.54 2.64
#